data_ac546c3c32324dc0f4796ea24c9595a8
#
_entry.id   ac546c3c32324dc0f4796ea24c9595a8
#
_cell.length_a   1.000
_cell.length_b   1.000
_cell.length_c   1.000
_cell.angle_alpha   90.00
_cell.angle_beta   90.00
_cell.angle_gamma   90.00
#
_symmetry.space_group_name_H-M   'P 1'
#
loop_
_entity.id
_entity.type
_entity.pdbx_description
1 polymer ?
#
loop_
_entity_poly.entity_id
_entity_poly.type
_entity_poly.pdbx_seq_one_letter_code
_entity_poly.pdbx_strand_id
1 'polypeptide(L)'
;NFSDEQELIMLGGRQINSRAFLSRFNFSGSEQNKKVSALSGGERNRLHLAMTLKEEGNVLLLDEPTNDLDVNTLRALEEGLENFAGCAVVISHDRWFLDRICTHILAFEGDSQVYFFEGSYSDYEENKKKRLGKDLMPKRIQYRKLSRN
;
A
#
# COMPACT_ATOMS: atom_id res chain seq x y z
N ASN A 1 -15.83 -11.27 -13.38
CA ASN A 1 -15.85 -10.15 -14.34
C ASN A 1 -15.60 -8.86 -13.58
N PHE A 2 -14.58 -8.05 -13.94
CA PHE A 2 -14.21 -6.85 -13.16
C PHE A 2 -15.34 -5.82 -13.06
N SER A 3 -16.08 -5.64 -14.11
CA SER A 3 -17.09 -4.58 -14.22
C SER A 3 -18.54 -5.10 -14.25
N ASP A 4 -18.74 -6.41 -14.05
CA ASP A 4 -20.06 -7.06 -14.21
C ASP A 4 -20.74 -6.70 -15.55
N GLU A 5 -19.91 -6.59 -16.60
CA GLU A 5 -20.29 -6.18 -17.96
C GLU A 5 -20.67 -4.69 -18.11
N GLN A 6 -20.48 -3.88 -17.08
CA GLN A 6 -20.72 -2.44 -17.15
C GLN A 6 -19.49 -1.68 -17.68
N GLU A 7 -19.69 -0.73 -18.56
CA GLU A 7 -18.63 0.16 -19.04
C GLU A 7 -18.17 1.17 -17.99
N LEU A 8 -19.08 1.56 -17.10
CA LEU A 8 -18.83 2.52 -16.04
C LEU A 8 -18.86 1.84 -14.68
N ILE A 9 -17.90 2.18 -13.84
CA ILE A 9 -17.81 1.76 -12.44
C ILE A 9 -17.82 2.99 -11.54
N MET A 10 -18.27 2.82 -10.30
CA MET A 10 -18.16 3.86 -9.29
C MET A 10 -16.82 3.75 -8.59
N LEU A 11 -16.15 4.88 -8.33
CA LEU A 11 -14.95 4.98 -7.53
C LEU A 11 -14.97 6.33 -6.78
N GLY A 12 -15.01 6.27 -5.46
CA GLY A 12 -15.06 7.49 -4.62
C GLY A 12 -16.22 8.42 -4.98
N GLY A 13 -17.39 7.88 -5.30
CA GLY A 13 -18.57 8.65 -5.71
C GLY A 13 -18.53 9.20 -7.14
N ARG A 14 -17.52 8.86 -7.95
CA ARG A 14 -17.40 9.29 -9.36
C ARG A 14 -17.56 8.12 -10.31
N GLN A 15 -18.25 8.34 -11.42
CA GLN A 15 -18.31 7.36 -12.51
C GLN A 15 -17.06 7.44 -13.36
N ILE A 16 -16.38 6.30 -13.53
CA ILE A 16 -15.20 6.17 -14.39
C ILE A 16 -15.36 4.99 -15.33
N ASN A 17 -14.70 5.07 -16.49
CA ASN A 17 -14.70 3.96 -17.44
C ASN A 17 -13.87 2.79 -16.89
N SER A 18 -14.46 1.59 -16.83
CA SER A 18 -13.85 0.39 -16.27
C SER A 18 -12.55 -0.02 -16.98
N ARG A 19 -12.51 0.11 -18.32
CA ARG A 19 -11.33 -0.21 -19.12
C ARG A 19 -10.21 0.80 -18.91
N ALA A 20 -10.54 2.10 -18.80
CA ALA A 20 -9.59 3.17 -18.50
C ALA A 20 -9.01 2.99 -17.10
N PHE A 21 -9.82 2.58 -16.14
CA PHE A 21 -9.34 2.27 -14.77
C PHE A 21 -8.38 1.09 -14.77
N LEU A 22 -8.72 -0.02 -15.42
CA LEU A 22 -7.84 -1.19 -15.53
C LEU A 22 -6.53 -0.89 -16.26
N SER A 23 -6.53 0.02 -17.24
CA SER A 23 -5.31 0.43 -17.94
C SER A 23 -4.27 1.06 -16.99
N ARG A 24 -4.71 1.72 -15.93
CA ARG A 24 -3.82 2.30 -14.89
C ARG A 24 -3.08 1.21 -14.10
N PHE A 25 -3.67 0.01 -13.99
CA PHE A 25 -3.06 -1.17 -13.38
C PHE A 25 -2.30 -2.04 -14.39
N ASN A 26 -1.83 -1.44 -15.49
CA ASN A 26 -1.07 -2.12 -16.54
C ASN A 26 -1.82 -3.28 -17.22
N PHE A 27 -3.14 -3.15 -17.37
CA PHE A 27 -3.91 -4.01 -18.26
C PHE A 27 -4.14 -3.32 -19.59
N SER A 28 -3.38 -3.72 -20.61
CA SER A 28 -3.61 -3.26 -22.00
C SER A 28 -4.95 -3.77 -22.55
N GLY A 29 -5.42 -3.19 -23.64
CA GLY A 29 -6.70 -3.58 -24.24
C GLY A 29 -6.82 -5.07 -24.57
N SER A 30 -5.74 -5.72 -24.99
CA SER A 30 -5.69 -7.18 -25.25
C SER A 30 -5.70 -8.01 -23.96
N GLU A 31 -5.04 -7.54 -22.93
CA GLU A 31 -4.96 -8.22 -21.62
C GLU A 31 -6.28 -8.20 -20.87
N GLN A 32 -7.06 -7.12 -21.02
CA GLN A 32 -8.40 -7.00 -20.43
C GLN A 32 -9.40 -8.05 -20.97
N ASN A 33 -9.10 -8.69 -22.08
CA ASN A 33 -9.92 -9.76 -22.66
C ASN A 33 -9.47 -11.17 -22.23
N LYS A 34 -8.35 -11.29 -21.49
CA LYS A 34 -7.90 -12.58 -20.98
C LYS A 34 -8.83 -13.12 -19.90
N LYS A 35 -8.98 -14.43 -19.84
CA LYS A 35 -9.62 -15.08 -18.68
C LYS A 35 -8.72 -14.92 -17.45
N VAL A 36 -9.31 -14.71 -16.28
CA VAL A 36 -8.56 -14.58 -15.00
C VAL A 36 -7.65 -15.79 -14.75
N SER A 37 -8.07 -16.98 -15.17
CA SER A 37 -7.27 -18.21 -15.07
C SER A 37 -5.99 -18.19 -15.90
N ALA A 38 -5.92 -17.35 -16.94
CA ALA A 38 -4.76 -17.20 -17.81
C ALA A 38 -3.82 -16.07 -17.40
N LEU A 39 -4.15 -15.35 -16.33
CA LEU A 39 -3.31 -14.29 -15.79
C LEU A 39 -2.11 -14.87 -15.00
N SER A 40 -0.97 -14.24 -15.12
CA SER A 40 0.20 -14.49 -14.25
C SER A 40 -0.09 -14.13 -12.78
N GLY A 41 0.79 -14.54 -11.87
CA GLY A 41 0.67 -14.16 -10.45
C GLY A 41 0.63 -12.65 -10.24
N GLY A 42 1.55 -11.92 -10.86
CA GLY A 42 1.61 -10.46 -10.79
C GLY A 42 0.39 -9.77 -11.42
N GLU A 43 -0.09 -10.25 -12.57
CA GLU A 43 -1.33 -9.75 -13.17
C GLU A 43 -2.54 -9.98 -12.25
N ARG A 44 -2.65 -11.14 -11.61
CA ARG A 44 -3.72 -11.42 -10.65
C ARG A 44 -3.67 -10.49 -9.44
N ASN A 45 -2.48 -10.22 -8.91
CA ASN A 45 -2.31 -9.30 -7.78
C ASN A 45 -2.75 -7.88 -8.16
N ARG A 46 -2.35 -7.37 -9.33
CA ARG A 46 -2.80 -6.06 -9.84
C ARG A 46 -4.31 -6.00 -10.04
N LEU A 47 -4.89 -7.06 -10.59
CA LEU A 47 -6.34 -7.15 -10.77
C LEU A 47 -7.06 -7.15 -9.41
N HIS A 48 -6.56 -7.91 -8.45
CA HIS A 48 -7.11 -7.98 -7.09
C HIS A 48 -7.08 -6.60 -6.42
N LEU A 49 -5.96 -5.89 -6.54
CA LEU A 49 -5.80 -4.54 -6.03
C LEU A 49 -6.81 -3.57 -6.66
N ALA A 50 -6.96 -3.61 -7.99
CA ALA A 50 -7.94 -2.81 -8.71
C ALA A 50 -9.39 -3.13 -8.27
N MET A 51 -9.70 -4.41 -8.02
CA MET A 51 -11.02 -4.82 -7.51
C MET A 51 -11.27 -4.30 -6.11
N THR A 52 -10.29 -4.43 -5.22
CA THR A 52 -10.39 -3.96 -3.82
C THR A 52 -10.63 -2.45 -3.75
N LEU A 53 -9.94 -1.67 -4.58
CA LEU A 53 -10.15 -0.22 -4.63
C LEU A 53 -11.50 0.17 -5.24
N LYS A 54 -12.08 -0.68 -6.10
CA LYS A 54 -13.42 -0.48 -6.67
C LYS A 54 -14.52 -0.76 -5.64
N GLU A 55 -14.27 -1.69 -4.70
CA GLU A 55 -15.27 -2.03 -3.68
C GLU A 55 -15.51 -0.82 -2.76
N GLU A 56 -16.77 -0.42 -2.65
CA GLU A 56 -17.19 0.72 -1.82
C GLU A 56 -17.26 0.33 -0.33
N GLY A 57 -16.11 -0.08 0.23
CA GLY A 57 -15.95 -0.27 1.65
C GLY A 57 -15.70 1.07 2.36
N ASN A 58 -16.01 1.15 3.64
CA ASN A 58 -15.64 2.31 4.47
C ASN A 58 -14.31 2.12 5.23
N VAL A 59 -13.77 0.91 5.24
CA VAL A 59 -12.44 0.58 5.78
C VAL A 59 -11.70 -0.33 4.81
N LEU A 60 -10.49 0.08 4.44
CA LEU A 60 -9.59 -0.67 3.58
C LEU A 60 -8.34 -1.09 4.37
N LEU A 61 -8.05 -2.39 4.35
CA LEU A 61 -6.84 -2.94 4.99
C LEU A 61 -5.91 -3.47 3.90
N LEU A 62 -4.70 -2.93 3.82
CA LEU A 62 -3.68 -3.34 2.85
C LEU A 62 -2.40 -3.75 3.58
N ASP A 63 -1.93 -4.96 3.27
CA ASP A 63 -0.67 -5.50 3.80
C ASP A 63 0.35 -5.61 2.67
N GLU A 64 1.44 -4.82 2.79
CA GLU A 64 2.53 -4.73 1.81
C GLU A 64 2.04 -4.57 0.35
N PRO A 65 1.13 -3.62 0.07
CA PRO A 65 0.51 -3.51 -1.25
C PRO A 65 1.46 -3.05 -2.35
N THR A 66 2.64 -2.55 -2.00
CA THR A 66 3.65 -2.05 -2.94
C THR A 66 4.58 -3.13 -3.47
N ASN A 67 4.56 -4.34 -2.89
CA ASN A 67 5.44 -5.42 -3.30
C ASN A 67 5.18 -5.82 -4.76
N ASP A 68 6.27 -5.93 -5.53
CA ASP A 68 6.27 -6.33 -6.94
C ASP A 68 5.45 -5.43 -7.88
N LEU A 69 5.10 -4.19 -7.45
CA LEU A 69 4.43 -3.23 -8.31
C LEU A 69 5.43 -2.44 -9.17
N ASP A 70 5.08 -2.29 -10.45
CA ASP A 70 5.73 -1.32 -11.32
C ASP A 70 5.26 0.12 -11.00
N VAL A 71 6.00 1.10 -11.51
CA VAL A 71 5.77 2.52 -11.23
C VAL A 71 4.35 3.00 -11.60
N ASN A 72 3.79 2.47 -12.69
CA ASN A 72 2.46 2.90 -13.14
C ASN A 72 1.38 2.36 -12.20
N THR A 73 1.49 1.09 -11.82
CA THR A 73 0.59 0.45 -10.86
C THR A 73 0.69 1.10 -9.48
N LEU A 74 1.90 1.46 -9.04
CA LEU A 74 2.11 2.17 -7.78
C LEU A 74 1.39 3.53 -7.78
N ARG A 75 1.50 4.30 -8.86
CA ARG A 75 0.77 5.58 -9.00
C ARG A 75 -0.75 5.38 -9.01
N ALA A 76 -1.23 4.33 -9.67
CA ALA A 76 -2.66 4.02 -9.67
C ALA A 76 -3.16 3.64 -8.26
N LEU A 77 -2.35 2.94 -7.47
CA LEU A 77 -2.64 2.64 -6.06
C LEU A 77 -2.69 3.93 -5.23
N GLU A 78 -1.69 4.79 -5.35
CA GLU A 78 -1.64 6.08 -4.63
C GLU A 78 -2.88 6.92 -4.95
N GLU A 79 -3.19 7.13 -6.23
CA GLU A 79 -4.38 7.87 -6.67
C GLU A 79 -5.68 7.22 -6.17
N GLY A 80 -5.75 5.88 -6.17
CA GLY A 80 -6.88 5.12 -5.65
C GLY A 80 -7.09 5.36 -4.15
N LEU A 81 -6.01 5.39 -3.36
CA LEU A 81 -6.05 5.65 -1.93
C LEU A 81 -6.41 7.10 -1.61
N GLU A 82 -5.87 8.07 -2.35
CA GLU A 82 -6.21 9.49 -2.18
C GLU A 82 -7.69 9.78 -2.45
N ASN A 83 -8.29 9.05 -3.40
CA ASN A 83 -9.71 9.20 -3.74
C ASN A 83 -10.63 8.25 -2.97
N PHE A 84 -10.10 7.41 -2.09
CA PHE A 84 -10.89 6.49 -1.28
C PHE A 84 -11.69 7.27 -0.23
N ALA A 85 -13.01 7.09 -0.23
CA ALA A 85 -13.92 7.86 0.64
C ALA A 85 -13.97 7.38 2.09
N GLY A 86 -13.21 6.32 2.42
CA GLY A 86 -13.17 5.69 3.74
C GLY A 86 -11.85 5.87 4.45
N CYS A 87 -11.63 5.05 5.46
CA CYS A 87 -10.36 4.94 6.18
C CYS A 87 -9.51 3.83 5.56
N ALA A 88 -8.25 4.11 5.21
CA ALA A 88 -7.30 3.11 4.78
C ALA A 88 -6.24 2.86 5.85
N VAL A 89 -6.02 1.59 6.21
CA VAL A 89 -4.93 1.15 7.06
C VAL A 89 -3.95 0.36 6.19
N VAL A 90 -2.73 0.86 6.09
CA VAL A 90 -1.71 0.30 5.22
C VAL A 90 -0.52 -0.15 6.06
N ILE A 91 -0.10 -1.40 5.89
CA ILE A 91 1.16 -1.92 6.42
C ILE A 91 2.15 -1.91 5.26
N SER A 92 3.27 -1.21 5.39
CA SER A 92 4.32 -1.19 4.38
C SER A 92 5.69 -0.87 4.98
N HIS A 93 6.74 -1.39 4.35
CA HIS A 93 8.12 -1.03 4.60
C HIS A 93 8.64 0.02 3.60
N ASP A 94 7.85 0.40 2.61
CA ASP A 94 8.19 1.44 1.64
C ASP A 94 7.95 2.84 2.23
N ARG A 95 9.04 3.45 2.71
CA ARG A 95 9.01 4.77 3.36
C ARG A 95 8.54 5.88 2.43
N TRP A 96 8.91 5.81 1.15
CA TRP A 96 8.52 6.80 0.15
C TRP A 96 7.02 6.75 -0.14
N PHE A 97 6.48 5.54 -0.22
CA PHE A 97 5.06 5.33 -0.36
C PHE A 97 4.30 5.85 0.86
N LEU A 98 4.72 5.45 2.07
CA LEU A 98 4.10 5.92 3.31
C LEU A 98 4.15 7.44 3.44
N ASP A 99 5.27 8.06 3.08
CA ASP A 99 5.43 9.51 3.18
C ASP A 99 4.46 10.29 2.27
N ARG A 100 4.09 9.72 1.13
CA ARG A 100 3.16 10.34 0.18
C ARG A 100 1.69 10.17 0.56
N ILE A 101 1.32 9.03 1.16
CA ILE A 101 -0.10 8.70 1.36
C ILE A 101 -0.57 8.82 2.81
N CYS A 102 0.33 8.69 3.79
CA CYS A 102 -0.07 8.63 5.19
C CYS A 102 -0.34 10.02 5.77
N THR A 103 -1.48 10.14 6.44
CA THR A 103 -1.82 11.28 7.30
C THR A 103 -1.54 10.98 8.77
N HIS A 104 -1.46 9.70 9.11
CA HIS A 104 -1.19 9.21 10.47
C HIS A 104 -0.30 7.98 10.41
N ILE A 105 0.53 7.80 11.41
CA ILE A 105 1.43 6.66 11.57
C ILE A 105 1.11 5.93 12.87
N LEU A 106 0.94 4.61 12.79
CA LEU A 106 0.89 3.72 13.92
C LEU A 106 2.19 2.92 13.98
N ALA A 107 3.13 3.36 14.80
CA ALA A 107 4.47 2.79 14.84
C ALA A 107 4.63 1.78 15.97
N PHE A 108 5.09 0.58 15.62
CA PHE A 108 5.48 -0.45 16.56
C PHE A 108 6.97 -0.27 16.88
N GLU A 109 7.28 0.36 18.00
CA GLU A 109 8.66 0.82 18.33
C GLU A 109 9.47 -0.18 19.16
N GLY A 110 8.99 -1.41 19.30
CA GLY A 110 9.59 -2.44 20.15
C GLY A 110 9.02 -2.43 21.57
N ASP A 111 9.46 -3.40 22.40
CA ASP A 111 9.04 -3.57 23.80
C ASP A 111 7.52 -3.43 24.04
N SER A 112 6.71 -3.90 23.09
CA SER A 112 5.24 -3.79 23.08
C SER A 112 4.73 -2.33 23.11
N GLN A 113 5.57 -1.36 22.75
CA GLN A 113 5.19 0.04 22.66
C GLN A 113 4.63 0.34 21.27
N VAL A 114 3.45 0.94 21.24
CA VAL A 114 2.79 1.43 20.03
C VAL A 114 2.67 2.95 20.14
N TYR A 115 3.17 3.66 19.16
CA TYR A 115 3.13 5.10 19.11
C TYR A 115 2.24 5.58 17.96
N PHE A 116 1.21 6.36 18.29
CA PHE A 116 0.33 6.99 17.32
C PHE A 116 0.81 8.41 17.03
N PHE A 117 0.99 8.74 15.76
CA PHE A 117 1.50 10.03 15.32
C PHE A 117 0.63 10.57 14.18
N GLU A 118 0.25 11.84 14.27
CA GLU A 118 -0.42 12.58 13.20
C GLU A 118 0.62 13.34 12.37
N GLY A 119 0.73 13.01 11.10
CA GLY A 119 1.69 13.56 10.17
C GLY A 119 2.20 12.54 9.16
N SER A 120 3.13 12.97 8.30
CA SER A 120 3.80 12.13 7.33
C SER A 120 4.81 11.17 7.99
N TYR A 121 5.34 10.23 7.20
CA TYR A 121 6.40 9.34 7.69
C TYR A 121 7.68 10.11 8.04
N SER A 122 8.04 11.12 7.24
CA SER A 122 9.21 11.98 7.51
C SER A 122 9.06 12.77 8.81
N ASP A 123 7.87 13.34 9.07
CA ASP A 123 7.57 14.05 10.31
C ASP A 123 7.66 13.11 11.53
N TYR A 124 7.15 11.88 11.38
CA TYR A 124 7.28 10.86 12.42
C TYR A 124 8.74 10.51 12.71
N GLU A 125 9.59 10.33 11.67
CA GLU A 125 11.02 10.04 11.88
C GLU A 125 11.73 11.18 12.62
N GLU A 126 11.43 12.42 12.28
CA GLU A 126 11.98 13.58 13.01
C GLU A 126 11.50 13.62 14.47
N ASN A 127 10.21 13.40 14.69
CA ASN A 127 9.65 13.31 16.04
C ASN A 127 10.30 12.19 16.84
N LYS A 128 10.48 11.02 16.25
CA LYS A 128 11.15 9.88 16.86
C LYS A 128 12.58 10.20 17.26
N LYS A 129 13.36 10.86 16.38
CA LYS A 129 14.72 11.30 16.67
C LYS A 129 14.77 12.31 17.83
N LYS A 130 13.82 13.24 17.90
CA LYS A 130 13.73 14.21 19.00
C LYS A 130 13.34 13.54 20.32
N ARG A 131 12.40 12.60 20.30
CA ARG A 131 11.84 11.93 21.46
C ARG A 131 12.78 10.89 22.08
N LEU A 132 13.44 10.08 21.25
CA LEU A 132 14.32 9.00 21.69
C LEU A 132 15.79 9.39 21.79
N GLY A 133 16.17 10.63 21.40
CA GLY A 133 17.52 11.12 21.42
C GLY A 133 18.45 10.47 20.39
N LYS A 134 19.77 10.72 20.50
CA LYS A 134 20.79 10.19 19.59
C LYS A 134 21.03 8.67 19.73
N ASP A 135 20.36 7.97 20.64
CA ASP A 135 20.51 6.52 20.88
C ASP A 135 19.91 5.61 19.78
N LEU A 136 19.47 6.20 18.66
CA LEU A 136 18.96 5.45 17.51
C LEU A 136 20.04 4.87 16.57
N MET A 137 21.32 4.98 16.93
CA MET A 137 22.32 4.16 16.26
C MET A 137 22.03 2.69 16.57
N PRO A 138 21.85 1.82 15.56
CA PRO A 138 21.61 0.41 15.80
C PRO A 138 22.74 -0.13 16.68
N LYS A 139 22.44 -0.48 17.91
CA LYS A 139 23.39 -1.14 18.79
C LYS A 139 23.79 -2.41 18.09
N ARG A 140 25.05 -2.49 17.67
CA ARG A 140 25.62 -3.68 17.03
C ARG A 140 25.32 -4.86 17.95
N ILE A 141 24.51 -5.82 17.46
CA ILE A 141 24.18 -7.03 18.21
C ILE A 141 25.51 -7.73 18.51
N GLN A 142 25.94 -7.73 19.77
CA GLN A 142 27.11 -8.46 20.18
C GLN A 142 26.72 -9.92 20.31
N TYR A 143 27.02 -10.72 19.27
CA TYR A 143 26.88 -12.16 19.36
C TYR A 143 27.84 -12.72 20.41
N ARG A 144 27.31 -13.48 21.36
CA ARG A 144 28.10 -14.23 22.33
C ARG A 144 28.99 -15.22 21.58
N LYS A 145 30.32 -15.14 21.77
CA LYS A 145 31.24 -16.11 21.17
C LYS A 145 30.84 -17.52 21.62
N LEU A 146 30.62 -18.42 20.69
CA LEU A 146 30.45 -19.82 20.99
C LEU A 146 31.77 -20.36 21.53
N SER A 147 31.81 -20.74 22.83
CA SER A 147 32.92 -21.48 23.40
C SER A 147 32.76 -22.95 22.98
N ARG A 148 33.75 -23.48 22.27
CA ARG A 148 33.87 -24.93 22.10
C ARG A 148 34.34 -25.51 23.44
N ASN A 149 33.54 -26.42 24.01
CA ASN A 149 33.99 -27.41 24.99
C ASN A 149 34.64 -28.56 24.25
#